data_bf872f0af4f29b729720b703ac5eb8cc
#
_entry.id   bf872f0af4f29b729720b703ac5eb8cc
#
_cell.length_a   1.000
_cell.length_b   1.000
_cell.length_c   1.000
_cell.angle_alpha   90.00
_cell.angle_beta   90.00
_cell.angle_gamma   90.00
#
_symmetry.space_group_name_H-M   'P 1'
#
loop_
_entity.id
_entity.type
_entity.pdbx_description
1 polymer ?
#
loop_
_entity_poly.entity_id
_entity_poly.type
_entity_poly.pdbx_seq_one_letter_code
_entity_poly.pdbx_strand_id
1 'polypeptide(L)'
;MTQGIQRRWLGLGVAVCLALALWGQYLLARQRPAFADGVVLYAISAVLFLVLNRMAERAGIGEAPPPPQQGARPLLWARPVRIGLVAASLLAAGLCLRIIIGRPATYWTALYLWLAAIVLFVVAYAHRVAWPAWADLKRRAYANRWEIAAVALMLVAGALLRGVNLAGVPANVGGDEGSQGLEAIDFLTGAKTNMFETGWLGVPTMSFLWQAAWFKVFGISVATLRLPWAFVGTVTVLVFYLLVRRLFGKRLALVSGFFLTAYHYHIHYSRLGSNQVADALFMALVLYFLTRGLSTRQPLDFALAGVFLGG
;
A
#
# COMPACT_ATOMS: atom_id res chain seq x y z
N MET A 1 -34.51 18.77 16.11
CA MET A 1 -34.20 17.34 16.33
C MET A 1 -32.84 17.28 16.99
N THR A 2 -32.69 16.71 18.18
CA THR A 2 -31.45 16.73 18.94
C THR A 2 -30.37 15.82 18.25
N GLN A 3 -29.11 16.24 18.25
CA GLN A 3 -27.99 15.54 17.63
C GLN A 3 -27.93 14.03 18.04
N GLY A 4 -28.42 13.68 19.22
CA GLY A 4 -28.49 12.29 19.68
C GLY A 4 -29.47 11.42 18.90
N ILE A 5 -30.59 11.97 18.44
CA ILE A 5 -31.57 11.26 17.62
C ILE A 5 -31.01 11.04 16.21
N GLN A 6 -30.37 12.04 15.63
CA GLN A 6 -29.73 11.91 14.31
C GLN A 6 -28.62 10.86 14.30
N ARG A 7 -27.76 10.80 15.34
CA ARG A 7 -26.72 9.76 15.47
C ARG A 7 -27.29 8.35 15.56
N ARG A 8 -28.41 8.15 16.26
CA ARG A 8 -29.09 6.85 16.35
C ARG A 8 -29.64 6.38 15.00
N TRP A 9 -30.28 7.29 14.24
CA TRP A 9 -30.79 6.97 12.90
C TRP A 9 -29.68 6.69 11.89
N LEU A 10 -28.58 7.42 11.94
CA LEU A 10 -27.39 7.12 11.11
C LEU A 10 -26.78 5.76 11.49
N GLY A 11 -26.69 5.44 12.78
CA GLY A 11 -26.20 4.13 13.23
C GLY A 11 -27.08 2.98 12.74
N LEU A 12 -28.41 3.12 12.81
CA LEU A 12 -29.34 2.14 12.25
C LEU A 12 -29.19 2.00 10.73
N GLY A 13 -29.05 3.11 10.02
CA GLY A 13 -28.81 3.10 8.56
C GLY A 13 -27.53 2.36 8.19
N VAL A 14 -26.43 2.58 8.90
CA VAL A 14 -25.16 1.84 8.69
C VAL A 14 -25.35 0.34 8.99
N ALA A 15 -26.08 -0.03 10.03
CA ALA A 15 -26.39 -1.43 10.33
C ALA A 15 -27.19 -2.09 9.20
N VAL A 16 -28.16 -1.39 8.61
CA VAL A 16 -28.91 -1.85 7.44
C VAL A 16 -27.99 -2.03 6.22
N CYS A 17 -27.09 -1.07 5.93
CA CYS A 17 -26.11 -1.23 4.86
C CYS A 17 -25.25 -2.47 5.04
N LEU A 18 -24.74 -2.71 6.23
CA LEU A 18 -23.94 -3.89 6.55
C LEU A 18 -24.75 -5.18 6.38
N ALA A 19 -26.01 -5.21 6.84
CA ALA A 19 -26.88 -6.37 6.68
C ALA A 19 -27.15 -6.69 5.20
N LEU A 20 -27.41 -5.67 4.37
CA LEU A 20 -27.60 -5.82 2.92
C LEU A 20 -26.32 -6.29 2.23
N ALA A 21 -25.16 -5.76 2.60
CA ALA A 21 -23.87 -6.19 2.07
C ALA A 21 -23.57 -7.65 2.44
N LEU A 22 -23.79 -8.04 3.69
CA LEU A 22 -23.60 -9.43 4.15
C LEU A 22 -24.56 -10.40 3.47
N TRP A 23 -25.82 -10.00 3.29
CA TRP A 23 -26.79 -10.80 2.54
C TRP A 23 -26.42 -10.94 1.09
N GLY A 24 -26.00 -9.86 0.44
CA GLY A 24 -25.48 -9.89 -0.94
C GLY A 24 -24.27 -10.82 -1.06
N GLN A 25 -23.32 -10.75 -0.11
CA GLN A 25 -22.17 -11.66 -0.05
C GLN A 25 -22.59 -13.13 0.11
N TYR A 26 -23.59 -13.41 0.95
CA TYR A 26 -24.11 -14.76 1.14
C TYR A 26 -24.70 -15.32 -0.15
N LEU A 27 -25.49 -14.52 -0.90
CA LEU A 27 -26.07 -14.93 -2.17
C LEU A 27 -24.99 -15.17 -3.23
N LEU A 28 -24.00 -14.29 -3.34
CA LEU A 28 -22.88 -14.46 -4.26
C LEU A 28 -22.04 -15.69 -3.96
N ALA A 29 -21.87 -16.05 -2.69
CA ALA A 29 -21.04 -17.19 -2.28
C ALA A 29 -21.72 -18.55 -2.46
N ARG A 30 -23.06 -18.62 -2.36
CA ARG A 30 -23.76 -19.90 -2.30
C ARG A 30 -24.68 -20.22 -3.49
N GLN A 31 -25.18 -19.25 -4.22
CA GLN A 31 -26.25 -19.47 -5.17
C GLN A 31 -25.93 -18.81 -6.52
N ARG A 32 -25.40 -19.59 -7.47
CA ARG A 32 -25.19 -19.12 -8.84
C ARG A 32 -26.44 -18.50 -9.50
N PRO A 33 -27.68 -19.06 -9.35
CA PRO A 33 -28.86 -18.42 -9.93
C PRO A 33 -29.23 -17.10 -9.26
N ALA A 34 -28.79 -16.80 -8.03
CA ALA A 34 -29.04 -15.55 -7.31
C ALA A 34 -27.89 -14.54 -7.41
N PHE A 35 -26.97 -14.70 -8.38
CA PHE A 35 -25.83 -13.78 -8.56
C PHE A 35 -26.29 -12.34 -8.82
N ALA A 36 -27.29 -12.16 -9.69
CA ALA A 36 -27.84 -10.84 -10.00
C ALA A 36 -28.42 -10.17 -8.74
N ASP A 37 -29.12 -10.91 -7.89
CA ASP A 37 -29.70 -10.41 -6.64
C ASP A 37 -28.62 -9.98 -5.66
N GLY A 38 -27.52 -10.74 -5.57
CA GLY A 38 -26.35 -10.38 -4.77
C GLY A 38 -25.70 -9.08 -5.22
N VAL A 39 -25.52 -8.89 -6.52
CA VAL A 39 -24.98 -7.65 -7.11
C VAL A 39 -25.90 -6.46 -6.84
N VAL A 40 -27.23 -6.64 -7.01
CA VAL A 40 -28.22 -5.60 -6.74
C VAL A 40 -28.20 -5.18 -5.27
N LEU A 41 -28.15 -6.13 -4.33
CA LEU A 41 -28.06 -5.82 -2.90
C LEU A 41 -26.79 -5.05 -2.54
N TYR A 42 -25.63 -5.38 -3.15
CA TYR A 42 -24.41 -4.61 -2.99
C TYR A 42 -24.54 -3.18 -3.51
N ALA A 43 -25.13 -3.02 -4.70
CA ALA A 43 -25.36 -1.70 -5.30
C ALA A 43 -26.27 -0.84 -4.40
N ILE A 44 -27.38 -1.42 -3.91
CA ILE A 44 -28.29 -0.75 -2.97
C ILE A 44 -27.56 -0.36 -1.68
N SER A 45 -26.77 -1.28 -1.09
CA SER A 45 -25.98 -1.01 0.10
C SER A 45 -25.00 0.14 -0.11
N ALA A 46 -24.27 0.15 -1.24
CA ALA A 46 -23.32 1.20 -1.60
C ALA A 46 -24.01 2.57 -1.77
N VAL A 47 -25.13 2.62 -2.51
CA VAL A 47 -25.89 3.86 -2.69
C VAL A 47 -26.43 4.39 -1.36
N LEU A 48 -27.02 3.51 -0.53
CA LEU A 48 -27.54 3.87 0.77
C LEU A 48 -26.41 4.40 1.67
N PHE A 49 -25.26 3.75 1.68
CA PHE A 49 -24.09 4.21 2.43
C PHE A 49 -23.62 5.61 2.00
N LEU A 50 -23.56 5.88 0.69
CA LEU A 50 -23.19 7.19 0.17
C LEU A 50 -24.19 8.27 0.57
N VAL A 51 -25.49 7.95 0.54
CA VAL A 51 -26.54 8.88 0.99
C VAL A 51 -26.42 9.19 2.48
N LEU A 52 -26.25 8.15 3.31
CA LEU A 52 -26.06 8.31 4.75
C LEU A 52 -24.80 9.10 5.09
N ASN A 53 -23.71 8.86 4.38
CA ASN A 53 -22.47 9.62 4.56
C ASN A 53 -22.67 11.09 4.24
N ARG A 54 -23.32 11.43 3.14
CA ARG A 54 -23.68 12.83 2.81
C ARG A 54 -24.62 13.46 3.83
N MET A 55 -25.55 12.70 4.37
CA MET A 55 -26.43 13.20 5.45
C MET A 55 -25.64 13.46 6.74
N ALA A 56 -24.69 12.58 7.08
CA ALA A 56 -23.81 12.75 8.22
C ALA A 56 -22.92 14.00 8.08
N GLU A 57 -22.31 14.19 6.91
CA GLU A 57 -21.53 15.39 6.56
C GLU A 57 -22.35 16.67 6.72
N ARG A 58 -23.56 16.72 6.15
CA ARG A 58 -24.47 17.87 6.27
C ARG A 58 -24.93 18.15 7.71
N ALA A 59 -24.98 17.11 8.54
CA ALA A 59 -25.32 17.21 9.96
C ALA A 59 -24.10 17.52 10.85
N GLY A 60 -22.90 17.66 10.29
CA GLY A 60 -21.63 17.83 11.04
C GLY A 60 -21.32 16.63 11.95
N ILE A 61 -21.86 15.45 11.62
CA ILE A 61 -21.67 14.22 12.41
C ILE A 61 -20.48 13.48 11.83
N GLY A 62 -19.41 13.39 12.60
CA GLY A 62 -18.21 12.63 12.20
C GLY A 62 -17.11 13.47 11.55
N GLU A 63 -17.30 14.78 11.38
CA GLU A 63 -16.19 15.64 11.04
C GLU A 63 -15.17 15.60 12.19
N ALA A 64 -14.10 14.84 11.98
CA ALA A 64 -12.89 15.04 12.76
C ALA A 64 -12.48 16.51 12.52
N PRO A 65 -12.14 17.28 13.58
CA PRO A 65 -11.62 18.63 13.37
C PRO A 65 -10.51 18.53 12.34
N PRO A 66 -10.51 19.43 11.33
CA PRO A 66 -9.48 19.37 10.30
C PRO A 66 -8.14 19.34 11.02
N PRO A 67 -7.24 18.40 10.65
CA PRO A 67 -5.95 18.32 11.30
C PRO A 67 -5.31 19.70 11.23
N PRO A 68 -4.69 20.19 12.31
CA PRO A 68 -4.12 21.54 12.37
C PRO A 68 -3.28 21.71 11.09
N GLN A 69 -3.65 22.70 10.29
CA GLN A 69 -2.97 23.00 9.03
C GLN A 69 -1.54 23.41 9.38
N GLN A 70 -0.64 22.47 9.41
CA GLN A 70 0.78 22.75 9.53
C GLN A 70 1.16 23.41 8.21
N GLY A 71 1.57 24.67 8.29
CA GLY A 71 2.04 25.41 7.11
C GLY A 71 3.09 24.60 6.34
N ALA A 72 3.07 24.69 5.03
CA ALA A 72 4.03 23.97 4.18
C ALA A 72 5.47 24.34 4.62
N ARG A 73 6.28 23.33 4.88
CA ARG A 73 7.70 23.52 5.17
C ARG A 73 8.41 24.09 3.94
N PRO A 74 9.40 24.98 4.11
CA PRO A 74 10.16 25.50 2.97
C PRO A 74 10.85 24.35 2.23
N LEU A 75 10.78 24.39 0.91
CA LEU A 75 11.47 23.44 0.05
C LEU A 75 12.99 23.58 0.21
N LEU A 76 13.70 22.47 0.04
CA LEU A 76 15.17 22.44 0.15
C LEU A 76 15.82 23.30 -0.96
N TRP A 77 15.24 23.26 -2.16
CA TRP A 77 15.82 23.85 -3.36
C TRP A 77 15.11 25.13 -3.78
N ALA A 78 15.88 26.12 -4.24
CA ALA A 78 15.35 27.29 -4.92
C ALA A 78 14.61 26.89 -6.22
N ARG A 79 13.70 27.75 -6.68
CA ARG A 79 12.86 27.47 -7.86
C ARG A 79 13.68 27.05 -9.11
N PRO A 80 14.78 27.72 -9.49
CA PRO A 80 15.54 27.31 -10.68
C PRO A 80 16.19 25.92 -10.55
N VAL A 81 16.75 25.59 -9.37
CA VAL A 81 17.33 24.26 -9.10
C VAL A 81 16.26 23.18 -9.17
N ARG A 82 15.08 23.44 -8.62
CA ARG A 82 13.95 22.52 -8.67
C ARG A 82 13.48 22.26 -10.10
N ILE A 83 13.37 23.32 -10.91
CA ILE A 83 13.04 23.18 -12.33
C ILE A 83 14.10 22.35 -13.05
N GLY A 84 15.39 22.59 -12.78
CA GLY A 84 16.48 21.78 -13.33
C GLY A 84 16.40 20.30 -12.93
N LEU A 85 16.09 20.00 -11.65
CA LEU A 85 15.92 18.62 -11.20
C LEU A 85 14.72 17.92 -11.87
N VAL A 86 13.59 18.62 -12.02
CA VAL A 86 12.42 18.07 -12.72
C VAL A 86 12.75 17.86 -14.21
N ALA A 87 13.43 18.80 -14.86
CA ALA A 87 13.86 18.65 -16.25
C ALA A 87 14.83 17.47 -16.42
N ALA A 88 15.78 17.30 -15.50
CA ALA A 88 16.70 16.16 -15.48
C ALA A 88 15.96 14.84 -15.27
N SER A 89 14.95 14.81 -14.39
CA SER A 89 14.07 13.65 -14.19
C SER A 89 13.34 13.26 -15.48
N LEU A 90 12.72 14.23 -16.15
CA LEU A 90 12.02 14.00 -17.42
C LEU A 90 12.99 13.55 -18.53
N LEU A 91 14.20 14.12 -18.59
CA LEU A 91 15.24 13.69 -19.54
C LEU A 91 15.65 12.23 -19.25
N ALA A 92 15.90 11.88 -17.99
CA ALA A 92 16.24 10.51 -17.61
C ALA A 92 15.11 9.53 -17.97
N ALA A 93 13.86 9.90 -17.73
CA ALA A 93 12.69 9.10 -18.12
C ALA A 93 12.56 8.95 -19.64
N GLY A 94 12.80 10.03 -20.40
CA GLY A 94 12.81 10.02 -21.88
C GLY A 94 13.93 9.14 -22.45
N LEU A 95 15.14 9.21 -21.87
CA LEU A 95 16.27 8.35 -22.25
C LEU A 95 15.98 6.88 -21.90
N CYS A 96 15.38 6.61 -20.73
CA CYS A 96 14.93 5.28 -20.36
C CYS A 96 13.95 4.72 -21.41
N LEU A 97 12.92 5.49 -21.75
CA LEU A 97 11.93 5.09 -22.75
C LEU A 97 12.59 4.83 -24.13
N ARG A 98 13.52 5.69 -24.57
CA ARG A 98 14.25 5.51 -25.82
C ARG A 98 15.05 4.19 -25.83
N ILE A 99 15.71 3.86 -24.72
CA ILE A 99 16.44 2.58 -24.59
C ILE A 99 15.48 1.40 -24.69
N ILE A 100 14.35 1.44 -23.98
CA ILE A 100 13.33 0.38 -23.99
C ILE A 100 12.81 0.13 -25.41
N ILE A 101 12.49 1.21 -26.16
CA ILE A 101 12.03 1.12 -27.54
C ILE A 101 13.11 0.51 -28.44
N GLY A 102 14.39 0.82 -28.19
CA GLY A 102 15.52 0.28 -28.94
C GLY A 102 15.79 -1.22 -28.76
N ARG A 103 15.09 -1.88 -27.83
CA ARG A 103 15.22 -3.33 -27.53
C ARG A 103 16.66 -3.78 -27.38
N PRO A 104 17.43 -3.26 -26.41
CA PRO A 104 18.82 -3.62 -26.21
C PRO A 104 18.94 -5.06 -25.69
N ALA A 105 20.14 -5.64 -25.77
CA ALA A 105 20.43 -6.96 -25.20
C ALA A 105 20.27 -6.98 -23.67
N THR A 106 20.49 -5.84 -23.00
CA THR A 106 20.32 -5.71 -21.54
C THR A 106 19.63 -4.39 -21.19
N TYR A 107 18.81 -4.40 -20.15
CA TYR A 107 18.01 -3.24 -19.74
C TYR A 107 18.50 -2.57 -18.45
N TRP A 108 19.67 -2.92 -17.93
CA TRP A 108 20.21 -2.35 -16.69
C TRP A 108 20.37 -0.81 -16.76
N THR A 109 20.82 -0.30 -17.91
CA THR A 109 20.92 1.15 -18.10
C THR A 109 19.55 1.82 -18.04
N ALA A 110 18.51 1.21 -18.62
CA ALA A 110 17.14 1.71 -18.53
C ALA A 110 16.66 1.71 -17.08
N LEU A 111 16.95 0.64 -16.30
CA LEU A 111 16.60 0.57 -14.88
C LEU A 111 17.26 1.69 -14.07
N TYR A 112 18.56 1.93 -14.27
CA TYR A 112 19.24 3.00 -13.55
C TYR A 112 18.70 4.40 -13.94
N LEU A 113 18.37 4.63 -15.18
CA LEU A 113 17.74 5.89 -15.63
C LEU A 113 16.33 6.04 -15.05
N TRP A 114 15.55 4.97 -14.98
CA TRP A 114 14.23 4.97 -14.36
C TRP A 114 14.32 5.29 -12.86
N LEU A 115 15.22 4.63 -12.13
CA LEU A 115 15.46 4.92 -10.72
C LEU A 115 15.97 6.36 -10.52
N ALA A 116 16.90 6.81 -11.36
CA ALA A 116 17.39 8.19 -11.33
C ALA A 116 16.26 9.21 -11.56
N ALA A 117 15.37 8.94 -12.52
CA ALA A 117 14.21 9.79 -12.78
C ALA A 117 13.32 9.92 -11.55
N ILE A 118 12.99 8.81 -10.87
CA ILE A 118 12.21 8.80 -9.63
C ILE A 118 12.93 9.59 -8.53
N VAL A 119 14.21 9.31 -8.30
CA VAL A 119 14.99 9.98 -7.25
C VAL A 119 15.09 11.48 -7.49
N LEU A 120 15.42 11.91 -8.72
CA LEU A 120 15.50 13.33 -9.08
C LEU A 120 14.16 14.03 -8.88
N PHE A 121 13.05 13.38 -9.26
CA PHE A 121 11.71 13.91 -9.07
C PHE A 121 11.38 14.09 -7.59
N VAL A 122 11.62 13.09 -6.76
CA VAL A 122 11.36 13.13 -5.30
C VAL A 122 12.26 14.19 -4.65
N VAL A 123 13.55 14.23 -5.01
CA VAL A 123 14.53 15.20 -4.48
C VAL A 123 14.14 16.64 -4.86
N ALA A 124 13.58 16.87 -6.06
CA ALA A 124 13.11 18.19 -6.48
C ALA A 124 12.08 18.79 -5.50
N TYR A 125 11.26 17.94 -4.88
CA TYR A 125 10.23 18.36 -3.92
C TYR A 125 10.64 18.14 -2.45
N ALA A 126 11.89 17.75 -2.17
CA ALA A 126 12.39 17.61 -0.83
C ALA A 126 12.29 18.95 -0.05
N HIS A 127 11.98 18.87 1.22
CA HIS A 127 11.92 20.02 2.12
C HIS A 127 13.01 19.91 3.20
N ARG A 128 13.34 21.02 3.83
CA ARG A 128 14.29 21.02 4.94
C ARG A 128 13.71 20.23 6.11
N VAL A 129 14.41 19.19 6.51
CA VAL A 129 14.05 18.37 7.67
C VAL A 129 14.82 18.92 8.85
N ALA A 130 14.09 19.53 9.80
CA ALA A 130 14.66 19.79 11.13
C ALA A 130 14.57 18.48 11.91
N TRP A 131 15.70 17.85 12.16
CA TRP A 131 15.76 16.67 13.01
C TRP A 131 15.43 17.08 14.44
N PRO A 132 14.45 16.44 15.08
CA PRO A 132 14.16 16.72 16.48
C PRO A 132 15.36 16.35 17.35
N ALA A 133 15.57 17.12 18.41
CA ALA A 133 16.62 16.79 19.38
C ALA A 133 16.38 15.37 19.96
N TRP A 134 17.44 14.66 20.27
CA TRP A 134 17.35 13.30 20.80
C TRP A 134 16.48 13.22 22.07
N ALA A 135 16.55 14.26 22.92
CA ALA A 135 15.71 14.39 24.10
C ALA A 135 14.21 14.44 23.76
N ASP A 136 13.84 15.15 22.68
CA ASP A 136 12.45 15.23 22.21
C ASP A 136 11.96 13.91 21.64
N LEU A 137 12.81 13.18 20.93
CA LEU A 137 12.51 11.83 20.46
C LEU A 137 12.25 10.88 21.63
N LYS A 138 13.13 10.87 22.64
CA LYS A 138 12.95 10.06 23.84
C LYS A 138 11.66 10.41 24.58
N ARG A 139 11.39 11.71 24.76
CA ARG A 139 10.16 12.18 25.42
C ARG A 139 8.92 11.72 24.68
N ARG A 140 8.89 11.87 23.34
CA ARG A 140 7.76 11.41 22.49
C ARG A 140 7.61 9.89 22.52
N ALA A 141 8.71 9.14 22.46
CA ALA A 141 8.70 7.69 22.56
C ALA A 141 8.14 7.23 23.92
N TYR A 142 8.58 7.84 25.02
CA TYR A 142 8.08 7.52 26.35
C TYR A 142 6.59 7.85 26.50
N ALA A 143 6.15 9.01 26.01
CA ALA A 143 4.74 9.43 26.04
C ALA A 143 3.82 8.48 25.26
N ASN A 144 4.34 7.85 24.18
CA ASN A 144 3.60 6.93 23.35
C ASN A 144 4.04 5.46 23.50
N ARG A 145 4.74 5.12 24.59
CA ARG A 145 5.34 3.79 24.77
C ARG A 145 4.39 2.62 24.59
N TRP A 146 3.16 2.73 25.06
CA TRP A 146 2.15 1.69 24.95
C TRP A 146 1.63 1.55 23.51
N GLU A 147 1.48 2.64 22.78
CA GLU A 147 1.16 2.64 21.36
C GLU A 147 2.29 1.98 20.55
N ILE A 148 3.54 2.37 20.81
CA ILE A 148 4.71 1.78 20.16
C ILE A 148 4.83 0.29 20.49
N ALA A 149 4.62 -0.11 21.74
CA ALA A 149 4.64 -1.51 22.15
C ALA A 149 3.53 -2.33 21.45
N ALA A 150 2.32 -1.79 21.36
CA ALA A 150 1.22 -2.44 20.67
C ALA A 150 1.50 -2.60 19.17
N VAL A 151 2.03 -1.57 18.50
CA VAL A 151 2.42 -1.62 17.09
C VAL A 151 3.56 -2.62 16.88
N ALA A 152 4.59 -2.60 17.74
CA ALA A 152 5.69 -3.56 17.68
C ALA A 152 5.18 -5.00 17.84
N LEU A 153 4.26 -5.25 18.79
CA LEU A 153 3.65 -6.56 18.98
C LEU A 153 2.84 -7.00 17.74
N MET A 154 2.07 -6.10 17.14
CA MET A 154 1.35 -6.38 15.89
C MET A 154 2.31 -6.74 14.75
N LEU A 155 3.43 -6.02 14.62
CA LEU A 155 4.44 -6.30 13.58
C LEU A 155 5.16 -7.63 13.82
N VAL A 156 5.53 -7.93 15.07
CA VAL A 156 6.12 -9.23 15.42
C VAL A 156 5.13 -10.36 15.17
N ALA A 157 3.89 -10.24 15.65
CA ALA A 157 2.85 -11.23 15.39
C ALA A 157 2.57 -11.35 13.88
N GLY A 158 2.51 -10.22 13.16
CA GLY A 158 2.36 -10.18 11.71
C GLY A 158 3.47 -10.89 10.97
N ALA A 159 4.73 -10.68 11.38
CA ALA A 159 5.90 -11.35 10.81
C ALA A 159 5.89 -12.86 11.10
N LEU A 160 5.54 -13.25 12.33
CA LEU A 160 5.45 -14.67 12.70
C LEU A 160 4.35 -15.39 11.92
N LEU A 161 3.14 -14.82 11.86
CA LEU A 161 2.01 -15.41 11.13
C LEU A 161 2.29 -15.54 9.62
N ARG A 162 3.09 -14.67 9.04
CA ARG A 162 3.43 -14.65 7.61
C ARG A 162 4.73 -15.38 7.29
N GLY A 163 5.70 -15.38 8.21
CA GLY A 163 7.07 -15.84 7.95
C GLY A 163 7.40 -17.26 8.47
N VAL A 164 6.69 -17.76 9.51
CA VAL A 164 7.02 -19.05 10.10
C VAL A 164 6.61 -20.19 9.16
N ASN A 165 7.50 -21.16 8.95
CA ASN A 165 7.29 -22.35 8.13
C ASN A 165 6.80 -22.04 6.70
N LEU A 166 7.45 -21.10 6.01
CA LEU A 166 7.10 -20.73 4.63
C LEU A 166 7.26 -21.87 3.63
N ALA A 167 8.19 -22.78 3.86
CA ALA A 167 8.38 -23.94 2.99
C ALA A 167 7.22 -24.95 3.09
N GLY A 168 6.61 -25.09 4.27
CA GLY A 168 5.59 -26.10 4.54
C GLY A 168 4.15 -25.59 4.49
N VAL A 169 3.92 -24.28 4.58
CA VAL A 169 2.56 -23.72 4.63
C VAL A 169 2.44 -22.49 3.73
N PRO A 170 1.59 -22.52 2.69
CA PRO A 170 0.75 -23.65 2.21
C PRO A 170 1.58 -24.87 1.80
N ALA A 171 1.02 -26.07 1.94
CA ALA A 171 1.75 -27.32 1.66
C ALA A 171 2.14 -27.45 0.18
N ASN A 172 1.28 -26.98 -0.73
CA ASN A 172 1.49 -27.04 -2.16
C ASN A 172 1.96 -25.71 -2.72
N VAL A 173 2.87 -25.76 -3.67
CA VAL A 173 3.20 -24.60 -4.53
C VAL A 173 2.13 -24.54 -5.61
N GLY A 174 1.36 -23.45 -5.65
CA GLY A 174 0.34 -23.22 -6.68
C GLY A 174 0.98 -22.97 -8.06
N GLY A 175 0.22 -23.18 -9.14
CA GLY A 175 0.70 -22.93 -10.50
C GLY A 175 1.16 -21.48 -10.70
N ASP A 176 0.39 -20.53 -10.22
CA ASP A 176 0.70 -19.10 -10.30
C ASP A 176 2.00 -18.75 -9.54
N GLU A 177 2.17 -19.32 -8.36
CA GLU A 177 3.35 -19.14 -7.52
C GLU A 177 4.59 -19.73 -8.18
N GLY A 178 4.46 -20.94 -8.71
CA GLY A 178 5.55 -21.63 -9.43
C GLY A 178 5.96 -20.88 -10.70
N SER A 179 4.99 -20.40 -11.49
CA SER A 179 5.25 -19.64 -12.71
C SER A 179 5.99 -18.33 -12.43
N GLN A 180 5.59 -17.57 -11.39
CA GLN A 180 6.30 -16.36 -11.00
C GLN A 180 7.72 -16.66 -10.47
N GLY A 181 7.90 -17.79 -9.79
CA GLY A 181 9.21 -18.26 -9.37
C GLY A 181 10.15 -18.60 -10.54
N LEU A 182 9.62 -19.26 -11.59
CA LEU A 182 10.37 -19.54 -12.81
C LEU A 182 10.76 -18.27 -13.55
N GLU A 183 9.86 -17.31 -13.69
CA GLU A 183 10.16 -15.99 -14.25
C GLU A 183 11.30 -15.27 -13.51
N ALA A 184 11.34 -15.41 -12.18
CA ALA A 184 12.42 -14.83 -11.37
C ALA A 184 13.76 -15.59 -11.59
N ILE A 185 13.73 -16.90 -11.81
CA ILE A 185 14.92 -17.71 -12.15
C ILE A 185 15.45 -17.29 -13.53
N ASP A 186 14.58 -17.02 -14.51
CA ASP A 186 14.99 -16.52 -15.83
C ASP A 186 15.78 -15.22 -15.74
N PHE A 187 15.46 -14.32 -14.81
CA PHE A 187 16.29 -13.14 -14.53
C PHE A 187 17.64 -13.47 -13.92
N LEU A 188 17.73 -14.48 -13.06
CA LEU A 188 19.00 -14.91 -12.45
C LEU A 188 19.94 -15.55 -13.47
N THR A 189 19.40 -16.33 -14.39
CA THR A 189 20.15 -17.04 -15.42
C THR A 189 20.46 -16.17 -16.63
N GLY A 190 19.84 -14.98 -16.73
CA GLY A 190 19.96 -14.10 -17.88
C GLY A 190 19.12 -14.51 -19.08
N ALA A 191 18.25 -15.51 -18.96
CA ALA A 191 17.28 -15.89 -19.99
C ALA A 191 16.26 -14.77 -20.22
N LYS A 192 15.94 -13.99 -19.16
CA LYS A 192 15.13 -12.79 -19.22
C LYS A 192 15.94 -11.57 -18.78
N THR A 193 15.96 -10.54 -19.59
CA THR A 193 16.73 -9.31 -19.34
C THR A 193 15.85 -8.05 -19.29
N ASN A 194 14.65 -8.11 -19.91
CA ASN A 194 13.74 -6.96 -19.96
C ASN A 194 12.85 -6.93 -18.71
N MET A 195 13.05 -5.93 -17.87
CA MET A 195 12.27 -5.71 -16.65
C MET A 195 11.11 -4.70 -16.83
N PHE A 196 10.91 -4.20 -18.05
CA PHE A 196 9.87 -3.21 -18.40
C PHE A 196 8.79 -3.78 -19.32
N GLU A 197 8.74 -5.10 -19.47
CA GLU A 197 7.69 -5.78 -20.22
C GLU A 197 6.69 -6.47 -19.28
N THR A 198 5.75 -7.19 -19.84
CA THR A 198 4.89 -8.11 -19.12
C THR A 198 5.39 -9.53 -19.33
N GLY A 199 5.41 -10.32 -18.26
CA GLY A 199 5.72 -11.73 -18.29
C GLY A 199 4.47 -12.59 -18.20
N TRP A 200 4.56 -13.64 -17.38
CA TRP A 200 3.48 -14.61 -17.20
C TRP A 200 2.14 -13.92 -16.90
N LEU A 201 1.11 -14.28 -17.66
CA LEU A 201 -0.27 -13.72 -17.60
C LEU A 201 -0.36 -12.19 -17.60
N GLY A 202 0.59 -11.49 -18.22
CA GLY A 202 0.59 -10.02 -18.28
C GLY A 202 1.07 -9.32 -17.02
N VAL A 203 1.64 -10.06 -16.05
CA VAL A 203 2.22 -9.49 -14.82
C VAL A 203 3.47 -8.68 -15.16
N PRO A 204 3.64 -7.45 -14.62
CA PRO A 204 4.85 -6.67 -14.83
C PRO A 204 6.12 -7.40 -14.36
N THR A 205 7.11 -7.51 -15.25
CA THR A 205 8.34 -8.29 -15.00
C THR A 205 9.22 -7.70 -13.89
N MET A 206 9.02 -6.44 -13.53
CA MET A 206 9.72 -5.79 -12.40
C MET A 206 9.48 -6.54 -11.07
N SER A 207 8.29 -7.12 -10.87
CA SER A 207 7.99 -7.92 -9.66
C SER A 207 8.82 -9.20 -9.61
N PHE A 208 9.15 -9.79 -10.75
CA PHE A 208 10.01 -10.99 -10.84
C PHE A 208 11.48 -10.63 -10.60
N LEU A 209 11.93 -9.44 -11.04
CA LEU A 209 13.26 -8.94 -10.71
C LEU A 209 13.43 -8.75 -9.19
N TRP A 210 12.40 -8.22 -8.52
CA TRP A 210 12.36 -8.14 -7.06
C TRP A 210 12.53 -9.53 -6.43
N GLN A 211 11.78 -10.52 -6.90
CA GLN A 211 11.88 -11.90 -6.45
C GLN A 211 13.27 -12.50 -6.72
N ALA A 212 13.84 -12.25 -7.92
CA ALA A 212 15.18 -12.69 -8.30
C ALA A 212 16.27 -12.14 -7.38
N ALA A 213 16.13 -10.89 -6.91
CA ALA A 213 17.07 -10.31 -5.95
C ALA A 213 17.10 -11.09 -4.63
N TRP A 214 15.95 -11.56 -4.14
CA TRP A 214 15.89 -12.41 -2.94
C TRP A 214 16.48 -13.80 -3.19
N PHE A 215 16.21 -14.42 -4.34
CA PHE A 215 16.85 -15.68 -4.72
C PHE A 215 18.36 -15.55 -4.80
N LYS A 216 18.88 -14.43 -5.32
CA LYS A 216 20.32 -14.19 -5.39
C LYS A 216 20.98 -14.12 -4.01
N VAL A 217 20.29 -13.59 -3.00
CA VAL A 217 20.84 -13.43 -1.64
C VAL A 217 20.68 -14.68 -0.81
N PHE A 218 19.51 -15.33 -0.85
CA PHE A 218 19.13 -16.40 0.06
C PHE A 218 19.07 -17.80 -0.61
N GLY A 219 19.35 -17.88 -1.91
CA GLY A 219 19.24 -19.12 -2.68
C GLY A 219 17.81 -19.41 -3.15
N ILE A 220 17.68 -20.32 -4.12
CA ILE A 220 16.40 -20.73 -4.71
C ILE A 220 15.75 -21.78 -3.82
N SER A 221 14.61 -21.48 -3.23
CA SER A 221 13.79 -22.41 -2.44
C SER A 221 12.36 -21.89 -2.33
N VAL A 222 11.42 -22.75 -1.94
CA VAL A 222 10.03 -22.37 -1.68
C VAL A 222 9.94 -21.31 -0.57
N ALA A 223 10.77 -21.42 0.46
CA ALA A 223 10.81 -20.43 1.53
C ALA A 223 11.23 -19.06 0.99
N THR A 224 12.28 -19.00 0.17
CA THR A 224 12.79 -17.76 -0.42
C THR A 224 11.82 -17.20 -1.47
N LEU A 225 11.07 -18.05 -2.18
CA LEU A 225 10.00 -17.62 -3.09
C LEU A 225 8.93 -16.83 -2.36
N ARG A 226 8.59 -17.22 -1.14
CA ARG A 226 7.51 -16.65 -0.30
C ARG A 226 7.96 -15.50 0.61
N LEU A 227 9.24 -15.48 0.98
CA LEU A 227 9.79 -14.55 1.97
C LEU A 227 9.59 -13.06 1.63
N PRO A 228 9.85 -12.57 0.39
CA PRO A 228 9.64 -11.16 0.05
C PRO A 228 8.18 -10.73 0.20
N TRP A 229 7.24 -11.62 -0.07
CA TRP A 229 5.81 -11.33 0.02
C TRP A 229 5.31 -11.37 1.48
N ALA A 230 5.87 -12.23 2.31
CA ALA A 230 5.67 -12.21 3.76
C ALA A 230 6.17 -10.90 4.38
N PHE A 231 7.32 -10.40 3.92
CA PHE A 231 7.85 -9.08 4.30
C PHE A 231 6.92 -7.95 3.85
N VAL A 232 6.52 -7.92 2.56
CA VAL A 232 5.57 -6.93 2.02
C VAL A 232 4.27 -6.92 2.82
N GLY A 233 3.68 -8.09 3.07
CA GLY A 233 2.46 -8.19 3.86
C GLY A 233 2.60 -7.73 5.31
N THR A 234 3.78 -7.90 5.91
CA THR A 234 4.05 -7.39 7.27
C THR A 234 4.19 -5.86 7.25
N VAL A 235 4.88 -5.29 6.26
CA VAL A 235 5.00 -3.84 6.07
C VAL A 235 3.63 -3.21 5.80
N THR A 236 2.75 -3.91 5.09
CA THR A 236 1.38 -3.45 4.83
C THR A 236 0.62 -3.18 6.14
N VAL A 237 0.79 -4.02 7.16
CA VAL A 237 0.17 -3.80 8.49
C VAL A 237 0.61 -2.46 9.08
N LEU A 238 1.91 -2.13 9.00
CA LEU A 238 2.42 -0.86 9.51
C LEU A 238 1.86 0.33 8.73
N VAL A 239 1.92 0.27 7.40
CA VAL A 239 1.47 1.39 6.55
C VAL A 239 -0.03 1.62 6.71
N PHE A 240 -0.81 0.54 6.77
CA PHE A 240 -2.25 0.60 7.03
C PHE A 240 -2.55 1.20 8.41
N TYR A 241 -1.83 0.77 9.45
CA TYR A 241 -1.93 1.38 10.78
C TYR A 241 -1.68 2.90 10.72
N LEU A 242 -0.60 3.33 10.05
CA LEU A 242 -0.26 4.75 9.91
C LEU A 242 -1.34 5.54 9.15
N LEU A 243 -1.90 4.95 8.09
CA LEU A 243 -3.01 5.55 7.33
C LEU A 243 -4.25 5.73 8.22
N VAL A 244 -4.70 4.67 8.88
CA VAL A 244 -5.89 4.74 9.75
C VAL A 244 -5.65 5.66 10.95
N ARG A 245 -4.43 5.65 11.51
CA ARG A 245 -4.05 6.57 12.59
C ARG A 245 -4.18 8.03 12.20
N ARG A 246 -3.82 8.32 10.95
CA ARG A 246 -3.91 9.67 10.40
C ARG A 246 -5.36 10.10 10.17
N LEU A 247 -6.18 9.21 9.65
CA LEU A 247 -7.58 9.50 9.28
C LEU A 247 -8.53 9.49 10.48
N PHE A 248 -8.34 8.55 11.41
CA PHE A 248 -9.32 8.23 12.45
C PHE A 248 -8.75 8.21 13.88
N GLY A 249 -7.45 8.48 14.00
CA GLY A 249 -6.76 8.52 15.30
C GLY A 249 -6.31 7.15 15.81
N LYS A 250 -5.57 7.17 16.93
CA LYS A 250 -4.81 6.01 17.40
C LYS A 250 -5.66 4.81 17.85
N ARG A 251 -6.83 5.04 18.46
CA ARG A 251 -7.66 3.94 18.97
C ARG A 251 -8.16 3.06 17.83
N LEU A 252 -8.75 3.69 16.80
CA LEU A 252 -9.25 2.95 15.64
C LEU A 252 -8.11 2.31 14.85
N ALA A 253 -6.97 2.99 14.73
CA ALA A 253 -5.79 2.44 14.07
C ALA A 253 -5.26 1.16 14.74
N LEU A 254 -5.20 1.12 16.07
CA LEU A 254 -4.79 -0.09 16.80
C LEU A 254 -5.77 -1.25 16.57
N VAL A 255 -7.07 -0.98 16.63
CA VAL A 255 -8.10 -1.99 16.37
C VAL A 255 -8.02 -2.49 14.92
N SER A 256 -7.99 -1.58 13.95
CA SER A 256 -7.92 -1.94 12.52
C SER A 256 -6.61 -2.66 12.17
N GLY A 257 -5.48 -2.21 12.74
CA GLY A 257 -4.18 -2.85 12.55
C GLY A 257 -4.15 -4.27 13.15
N PHE A 258 -4.77 -4.48 14.33
CA PHE A 258 -4.93 -5.81 14.91
C PHE A 258 -5.74 -6.72 14.00
N PHE A 259 -6.88 -6.25 13.48
CA PHE A 259 -7.70 -7.04 12.56
C PHE A 259 -6.94 -7.39 11.28
N LEU A 260 -6.21 -6.43 10.67
CA LEU A 260 -5.41 -6.71 9.48
C LEU A 260 -4.26 -7.69 9.78
N THR A 261 -3.66 -7.61 10.98
CA THR A 261 -2.61 -8.54 11.42
C THR A 261 -3.11 -9.97 11.41
N ALA A 262 -4.35 -10.20 11.91
CA ALA A 262 -4.99 -11.51 12.04
C ALA A 262 -5.86 -11.89 10.83
N TYR A 263 -6.04 -11.03 9.84
CA TYR A 263 -6.93 -11.26 8.70
C TYR A 263 -6.40 -12.37 7.81
N HIS A 264 -7.09 -13.51 7.81
CA HIS A 264 -6.61 -14.74 7.20
C HIS A 264 -6.34 -14.63 5.70
N TYR A 265 -7.15 -13.89 4.94
CA TYR A 265 -6.92 -13.65 3.51
C TYR A 265 -5.61 -12.93 3.26
N HIS A 266 -5.35 -11.86 3.99
CA HIS A 266 -4.11 -11.11 3.85
C HIS A 266 -2.90 -11.93 4.31
N ILE A 267 -3.05 -12.77 5.36
CA ILE A 267 -2.00 -13.72 5.77
C ILE A 267 -1.76 -14.72 4.66
N HIS A 268 -2.80 -15.31 4.09
CA HIS A 268 -2.69 -16.30 3.03
C HIS A 268 -1.94 -15.75 1.82
N TYR A 269 -2.35 -14.62 1.25
CA TYR A 269 -1.67 -14.00 0.12
C TYR A 269 -0.24 -13.53 0.44
N SER A 270 0.05 -13.17 1.69
CA SER A 270 1.40 -12.85 2.15
C SER A 270 2.31 -14.09 2.21
N ARG A 271 1.76 -15.29 2.23
CA ARG A 271 2.48 -16.56 2.29
C ARG A 271 2.62 -17.26 0.94
N LEU A 272 2.10 -16.66 -0.11
CA LEU A 272 2.28 -17.12 -1.49
C LEU A 272 3.46 -16.40 -2.13
N GLY A 273 4.17 -17.08 -3.02
CA GLY A 273 5.22 -16.50 -3.85
C GLY A 273 4.66 -15.67 -5.00
N SER A 274 3.70 -14.78 -4.72
CA SER A 274 2.93 -14.01 -5.70
C SER A 274 2.85 -12.54 -5.31
N ASN A 275 2.93 -11.65 -6.30
CA ASN A 275 2.97 -10.20 -6.14
C ASN A 275 1.63 -9.56 -5.70
N GLN A 276 0.53 -10.30 -5.69
CA GLN A 276 -0.83 -9.78 -5.39
C GLN A 276 -0.94 -9.08 -4.03
N VAL A 277 -0.15 -9.48 -3.04
CA VAL A 277 -0.15 -8.82 -1.72
C VAL A 277 0.42 -7.41 -1.76
N ALA A 278 1.21 -7.06 -2.79
CA ALA A 278 1.83 -5.75 -2.94
C ALA A 278 0.78 -4.66 -3.24
N ASP A 279 -0.32 -4.99 -3.92
CA ASP A 279 -1.39 -4.04 -4.25
C ASP A 279 -1.93 -3.35 -2.98
N ALA A 280 -2.12 -4.11 -1.91
CA ALA A 280 -2.57 -3.57 -0.63
C ALA A 280 -1.57 -2.59 -0.01
N LEU A 281 -0.27 -2.85 -0.14
CA LEU A 281 0.80 -1.97 0.34
C LEU A 281 0.83 -0.67 -0.47
N PHE A 282 0.88 -0.78 -1.80
CA PHE A 282 0.96 0.39 -2.67
C PHE A 282 -0.28 1.28 -2.53
N MET A 283 -1.48 0.70 -2.49
CA MET A 283 -2.70 1.45 -2.25
C MET A 283 -2.68 2.18 -0.90
N ALA A 284 -2.24 1.52 0.17
CA ALA A 284 -2.14 2.15 1.49
C ALA A 284 -1.11 3.28 1.50
N LEU A 285 0.04 3.14 0.80
CA LEU A 285 1.05 4.19 0.66
C LEU A 285 0.53 5.38 -0.13
N VAL A 286 -0.15 5.15 -1.26
CA VAL A 286 -0.79 6.22 -2.05
C VAL A 286 -1.74 7.02 -1.19
N LEU A 287 -2.68 6.36 -0.50
CA LEU A 287 -3.66 7.02 0.36
C LEU A 287 -3.00 7.72 1.55
N TYR A 288 -1.98 7.14 2.15
CA TYR A 288 -1.24 7.75 3.25
C TYR A 288 -0.58 9.06 2.82
N PHE A 289 0.18 9.06 1.72
CA PHE A 289 0.87 10.25 1.24
C PHE A 289 -0.10 11.27 0.65
N LEU A 290 -1.14 10.85 -0.06
CA LEU A 290 -2.17 11.74 -0.58
C LEU A 290 -2.88 12.50 0.56
N THR A 291 -3.39 11.77 1.56
CA THR A 291 -4.07 12.39 2.71
C THR A 291 -3.13 13.26 3.54
N ARG A 292 -1.84 12.89 3.61
CA ARG A 292 -0.82 13.70 4.25
C ARG A 292 -0.55 14.98 3.46
N GLY A 293 -0.42 14.90 2.15
CA GLY A 293 -0.24 16.06 1.28
C GLY A 293 -1.42 17.04 1.35
N LEU A 294 -2.65 16.52 1.34
CA LEU A 294 -3.86 17.36 1.47
C LEU A 294 -3.91 18.15 2.77
N SER A 295 -3.43 17.58 3.89
CA SER A 295 -3.45 18.25 5.19
C SER A 295 -2.23 19.13 5.46
N THR A 296 -1.03 18.71 5.01
CA THR A 296 0.23 19.42 5.23
C THR A 296 0.58 20.41 4.11
N ARG A 297 -0.10 20.30 2.96
CA ARG A 297 0.21 21.01 1.71
C ARG A 297 1.67 20.86 1.26
N GLN A 298 2.31 19.73 1.61
CA GLN A 298 3.69 19.46 1.23
C GLN A 298 3.75 18.84 -0.17
N PRO A 299 4.42 19.48 -1.15
CA PRO A 299 4.53 18.93 -2.50
C PRO A 299 5.21 17.55 -2.55
N LEU A 300 6.15 17.28 -1.63
CA LEU A 300 6.81 15.98 -1.52
C LEU A 300 5.82 14.83 -1.29
N ASP A 301 4.78 15.07 -0.50
CA ASP A 301 3.79 14.03 -0.21
C ASP A 301 2.99 13.64 -1.46
N PHE A 302 2.65 14.63 -2.30
CA PHE A 302 1.99 14.37 -3.59
C PHE A 302 2.93 13.67 -4.57
N ALA A 303 4.23 14.06 -4.59
CA ALA A 303 5.23 13.39 -5.40
C ALA A 303 5.38 11.91 -5.01
N LEU A 304 5.43 11.61 -3.71
CA LEU A 304 5.49 10.23 -3.20
C LEU A 304 4.20 9.46 -3.50
N ALA A 305 3.03 10.08 -3.35
CA ALA A 305 1.77 9.44 -3.72
C ALA A 305 1.77 9.05 -5.21
N GLY A 306 2.26 9.93 -6.10
CA GLY A 306 2.41 9.64 -7.53
C GLY A 306 3.40 8.52 -7.83
N VAL A 307 4.55 8.48 -7.13
CA VAL A 307 5.54 7.40 -7.27
C VAL A 307 4.94 6.05 -6.90
N PHE A 308 4.22 5.96 -5.77
CA PHE A 308 3.58 4.70 -5.36
C PHE A 308 2.35 4.33 -6.18
N LEU A 309 1.74 5.28 -6.89
CA LEU A 309 0.64 4.99 -7.82
C LEU A 309 1.15 4.37 -9.12
N GLY A 310 2.37 4.69 -9.53
CA GLY A 310 3.00 4.20 -10.76
C GLY A 310 3.93 2.99 -10.55
N GLY A 311 4.07 2.50 -9.31
CA GLY A 311 4.91 1.36 -8.92
C GLY A 311 4.08 0.12 -8.63
#